data_ba368fd709dd2b67d1beba207f7af722
#
_entry.id   ba368fd709dd2b67d1beba207f7af722
#
_cell.length_a   1.000
_cell.length_b   1.000
_cell.length_c   1.000
_cell.angle_alpha   90.00
_cell.angle_beta   90.00
_cell.angle_gamma   90.00
#
_symmetry.space_group_name_H-M   'P 1'
#
loop_
_entity.id
_entity.type
_entity.pdbx_description
1 polymer ?
#
loop_
_entity_poly.entity_id
_entity_poly.type
_entity_poly.pdbx_seq_one_letter_code
_entity_poly.pdbx_strand_id
1 'polypeptide(L)'
;MVIYLGDKRIKISSNSSFILVDEQVYQMPVHPIWIDNDIYISADYFFDIIKRTTLPGIDYDPKSLVVKLDIKDFTIAGVDISQKANGTILRIKTKQHFPEGNISSFFHENGWFYITISGGLVDTTEFRRSDVRGVVMSVAADQLDKTAQLAFQIRSKVESHELYQSNDHSEIVVSLRTPMDNSVARINKVKDRWKLDTIVLDAGHGGKDPGTSGRKGTREKNIALDIVKRV
;
A
#
# COMPACT_ATOMS: atom_id res chain seq x y z
N MET A 1 -9.88 -28.16 -19.77
CA MET A 1 -10.84 -27.59 -18.81
C MET A 1 -10.38 -26.22 -18.38
N VAL A 2 -11.32 -25.29 -18.15
CA VAL A 2 -11.02 -23.96 -17.58
C VAL A 2 -11.92 -23.78 -16.37
N ILE A 3 -11.32 -23.40 -15.24
CA ILE A 3 -12.02 -23.11 -13.99
C ILE A 3 -11.75 -21.63 -13.66
N TYR A 4 -12.76 -20.91 -13.22
CA TYR A 4 -12.65 -19.56 -12.68
C TYR A 4 -12.87 -19.63 -11.17
N LEU A 5 -11.90 -19.14 -10.42
CA LEU A 5 -11.94 -19.09 -8.95
C LEU A 5 -11.60 -17.66 -8.52
N GLY A 6 -12.63 -16.88 -8.19
CA GLY A 6 -12.51 -15.43 -8.06
C GLY A 6 -12.16 -14.78 -9.39
N ASP A 7 -11.10 -13.99 -9.42
CA ASP A 7 -10.54 -13.37 -10.63
C ASP A 7 -9.50 -14.23 -11.34
N LYS A 8 -9.15 -15.38 -10.78
CA LYS A 8 -8.15 -16.30 -11.32
C LYS A 8 -8.72 -17.26 -12.33
N ARG A 9 -8.00 -17.42 -13.45
CA ARG A 9 -8.31 -18.38 -14.49
C ARG A 9 -7.35 -19.56 -14.43
N ILE A 10 -7.86 -20.74 -14.14
CA ILE A 10 -7.10 -21.99 -14.03
C ILE A 10 -7.36 -22.83 -15.27
N LYS A 11 -6.32 -23.16 -16.01
CA LYS A 11 -6.40 -24.06 -17.19
C LYS A 11 -5.74 -25.39 -16.87
N ILE A 12 -6.45 -26.46 -17.17
CA ILE A 12 -6.03 -27.84 -16.92
C ILE A 12 -6.21 -28.65 -18.22
N SER A 13 -5.19 -29.42 -18.55
CA SER A 13 -5.24 -30.35 -19.69
C SER A 13 -4.96 -31.78 -19.22
N SER A 14 -5.70 -32.77 -19.75
CA SER A 14 -5.50 -34.18 -19.43
C SER A 14 -4.16 -34.74 -19.92
N ASN A 15 -3.52 -34.08 -20.87
CA ASN A 15 -2.28 -34.57 -21.49
C ASN A 15 -1.06 -33.76 -21.02
N SER A 16 -1.19 -33.05 -19.92
CA SER A 16 -0.12 -32.18 -19.40
C SER A 16 -0.04 -32.23 -17.88
N SER A 17 1.15 -32.39 -17.36
CA SER A 17 1.43 -32.25 -15.93
C SER A 17 1.46 -30.78 -15.47
N PHE A 18 1.16 -29.84 -16.36
CA PHE A 18 1.19 -28.41 -16.03
C PHE A 18 -0.22 -27.85 -15.92
N ILE A 19 -0.42 -27.06 -14.85
CA ILE A 19 -1.60 -26.22 -14.64
C ILE A 19 -1.17 -24.77 -14.88
N LEU A 20 -1.99 -24.01 -15.63
CA LEU A 20 -1.83 -22.57 -15.72
C LEU A 20 -2.81 -21.91 -14.77
N VAL A 21 -2.28 -21.04 -13.91
CA VAL A 21 -3.07 -20.10 -13.11
C VAL A 21 -2.77 -18.69 -13.63
N ASP A 22 -3.73 -18.09 -14.31
CA ASP A 22 -3.56 -16.93 -15.19
C ASP A 22 -2.48 -17.18 -16.26
N GLU A 23 -1.30 -16.55 -16.14
CA GLU A 23 -0.17 -16.72 -17.07
C GLU A 23 0.99 -17.51 -16.43
N GLN A 24 0.87 -17.91 -15.18
CA GLN A 24 1.90 -18.67 -14.47
C GLN A 24 1.68 -20.17 -14.59
N VAL A 25 2.76 -20.90 -14.79
CA VAL A 25 2.76 -22.35 -15.00
C VAL A 25 3.20 -23.07 -13.73
N TYR A 26 2.38 -24.02 -13.27
CA TYR A 26 2.66 -24.86 -12.10
C TYR A 26 2.71 -26.33 -12.54
N GLN A 27 3.73 -27.06 -12.09
CA GLN A 27 3.89 -28.48 -12.39
C GLN A 27 3.30 -29.34 -11.30
N MET A 28 2.57 -30.36 -11.70
CA MET A 28 2.11 -31.45 -10.83
C MET A 28 2.97 -32.70 -11.06
N PRO A 29 3.23 -33.51 -10.04
CA PRO A 29 3.92 -34.80 -10.21
C PRO A 29 3.15 -35.81 -11.06
N VAL A 30 1.83 -35.71 -11.07
CA VAL A 30 0.93 -36.59 -11.80
C VAL A 30 0.07 -35.76 -12.75
N HIS A 31 -0.01 -36.15 -14.01
CA HIS A 31 -0.89 -35.48 -14.99
C HIS A 31 -2.35 -35.83 -14.76
N PRO A 32 -3.28 -34.92 -15.05
CA PRO A 32 -4.71 -35.19 -15.06
C PRO A 32 -5.05 -36.25 -16.11
N ILE A 33 -6.05 -37.08 -15.85
CA ILE A 33 -6.53 -38.11 -16.74
C ILE A 33 -7.92 -37.78 -17.25
N TRP A 34 -8.24 -38.28 -18.43
CA TRP A 34 -9.56 -38.13 -19.04
C TRP A 34 -10.31 -39.45 -18.96
N ILE A 35 -11.46 -39.48 -18.29
CA ILE A 35 -12.31 -40.64 -18.13
C ILE A 35 -13.77 -40.22 -18.30
N ASP A 36 -14.56 -40.92 -19.12
CA ASP A 36 -16.00 -40.70 -19.28
C ASP A 36 -16.40 -39.24 -19.55
N ASN A 37 -15.62 -38.53 -20.36
CA ASN A 37 -15.81 -37.14 -20.74
C ASN A 37 -15.51 -36.12 -19.64
N ASP A 38 -14.88 -36.56 -18.54
CA ASP A 38 -14.46 -35.70 -17.40
C ASP A 38 -12.94 -35.73 -17.20
N ILE A 39 -12.41 -34.68 -16.61
CA ILE A 39 -11.01 -34.57 -16.21
C ILE A 39 -10.87 -34.86 -14.73
N TYR A 40 -10.10 -35.89 -14.42
CA TYR A 40 -9.72 -36.25 -13.05
C TYR A 40 -8.33 -35.72 -12.73
N ILE A 41 -8.19 -35.03 -11.60
CA ILE A 41 -6.96 -34.43 -11.14
C ILE A 41 -6.66 -34.90 -9.72
N SER A 42 -5.37 -35.08 -9.39
CA SER A 42 -4.99 -35.38 -7.99
C SER A 42 -5.35 -34.21 -7.08
N ALA A 43 -6.21 -34.46 -6.11
CA ALA A 43 -6.70 -33.46 -5.18
C ALA A 43 -5.56 -32.84 -4.35
N ASP A 44 -4.61 -33.66 -3.87
CA ASP A 44 -3.48 -33.17 -3.06
C ASP A 44 -2.70 -32.06 -3.77
N TYR A 45 -2.27 -32.33 -5.01
CA TYR A 45 -1.47 -31.39 -5.78
C TYR A 45 -2.28 -30.20 -6.27
N PHE A 46 -3.54 -30.45 -6.63
CA PHE A 46 -4.43 -29.37 -7.07
C PHE A 46 -4.69 -28.37 -5.94
N PHE A 47 -5.10 -28.85 -4.77
CA PHE A 47 -5.38 -27.96 -3.63
C PHE A 47 -4.13 -27.29 -3.07
N ASP A 48 -2.95 -27.92 -3.16
CA ASP A 48 -1.70 -27.27 -2.80
C ASP A 48 -1.38 -26.09 -3.74
N ILE A 49 -1.60 -26.23 -5.05
CA ILE A 49 -1.45 -25.13 -6.01
C ILE A 49 -2.50 -24.04 -5.73
N ILE A 50 -3.76 -24.40 -5.51
CA ILE A 50 -4.84 -23.44 -5.21
C ILE A 50 -4.55 -22.67 -3.92
N LYS A 51 -4.06 -23.35 -2.87
CA LYS A 51 -3.67 -22.75 -1.58
C LYS A 51 -2.58 -21.69 -1.76
N ARG A 52 -1.58 -21.96 -2.61
CA ARG A 52 -0.47 -21.04 -2.86
C ARG A 52 -0.80 -19.89 -3.80
N THR A 53 -1.78 -20.06 -4.69
CA THR A 53 -2.02 -19.12 -5.79
C THR A 53 -3.30 -18.32 -5.67
N THR A 54 -4.37 -18.93 -5.16
CA THR A 54 -5.73 -18.38 -5.30
C THR A 54 -6.46 -18.28 -3.97
N LEU A 55 -6.38 -19.31 -3.14
CA LEU A 55 -7.16 -19.42 -1.90
C LEU A 55 -6.27 -19.89 -0.74
N PRO A 56 -5.51 -18.98 -0.08
CA PRO A 56 -4.60 -19.35 1.01
C PRO A 56 -5.27 -20.03 2.21
N GLY A 57 -6.59 -19.82 2.37
CA GLY A 57 -7.39 -20.44 3.44
C GLY A 57 -7.91 -21.84 3.11
N ILE A 58 -7.64 -22.38 1.90
CA ILE A 58 -8.07 -23.75 1.57
C ILE A 58 -7.08 -24.77 2.15
N ASP A 59 -7.61 -25.80 2.75
CA ASP A 59 -6.85 -26.93 3.26
C ASP A 59 -7.56 -28.24 2.89
N TYR A 60 -6.81 -29.17 2.34
CA TYR A 60 -7.30 -30.47 1.97
C TYR A 60 -6.65 -31.56 2.83
N ASP A 61 -7.47 -32.35 3.50
CA ASP A 61 -7.01 -33.51 4.24
C ASP A 61 -7.20 -34.80 3.41
N PRO A 62 -6.13 -35.39 2.90
CA PRO A 62 -6.21 -36.58 2.03
C PRO A 62 -6.69 -37.83 2.78
N LYS A 63 -6.62 -37.87 4.13
CA LYS A 63 -7.08 -39.01 4.92
C LYS A 63 -8.59 -39.03 5.10
N SER A 64 -9.16 -37.87 5.38
CA SER A 64 -10.62 -37.71 5.56
C SER A 64 -11.33 -37.34 4.26
N LEU A 65 -10.61 -37.02 3.19
CA LEU A 65 -11.11 -36.49 1.91
C LEU A 65 -11.95 -35.22 2.10
N VAL A 66 -11.60 -34.41 3.08
CA VAL A 66 -12.32 -33.18 3.44
C VAL A 66 -11.54 -31.97 2.97
N VAL A 67 -12.20 -31.09 2.25
CA VAL A 67 -11.71 -29.73 1.98
C VAL A 67 -12.25 -28.81 3.07
N LYS A 68 -11.35 -28.17 3.80
CA LYS A 68 -11.69 -27.11 4.76
C LYS A 68 -11.39 -25.76 4.09
N LEU A 69 -12.33 -24.86 4.15
CA LEU A 69 -12.13 -23.48 3.76
C LEU A 69 -12.12 -22.64 5.03
N ASP A 70 -10.92 -22.31 5.49
CA ASP A 70 -10.71 -21.32 6.54
C ASP A 70 -10.68 -19.96 5.85
N ILE A 71 -11.79 -19.26 5.86
CA ILE A 71 -11.84 -17.85 5.43
C ILE A 71 -11.11 -17.06 6.50
N LYS A 72 -9.77 -17.10 6.45
CA LYS A 72 -8.96 -16.29 7.34
C LYS A 72 -9.29 -14.83 7.08
N ASP A 73 -9.62 -14.13 8.14
CA ASP A 73 -9.70 -12.68 8.09
C ASP A 73 -8.37 -12.15 7.60
N PHE A 74 -8.33 -11.69 6.35
CA PHE A 74 -7.14 -11.06 5.81
C PHE A 74 -6.73 -9.92 6.74
N THR A 75 -5.48 -9.94 7.17
CA THR A 75 -4.92 -8.89 8.04
C THR A 75 -4.48 -7.68 7.24
N ILE A 76 -4.36 -7.83 5.92
CA ILE A 76 -4.05 -6.77 4.95
C ILE A 76 -5.16 -6.76 3.91
N ALA A 77 -6.00 -5.70 3.95
CA ALA A 77 -7.24 -5.65 3.19
C ALA A 77 -7.11 -4.91 1.84
N GLY A 78 -6.06 -4.11 1.64
CA GLY A 78 -5.88 -3.34 0.40
C GLY A 78 -4.95 -2.17 0.59
N VAL A 79 -4.81 -1.32 -0.43
CA VAL A 79 -3.99 -0.11 -0.39
C VAL A 79 -4.70 1.07 -1.04
N ASP A 80 -4.64 2.22 -0.38
CA ASP A 80 -5.03 3.51 -0.93
C ASP A 80 -3.77 4.28 -1.36
N ILE A 81 -3.72 4.71 -2.62
CA ILE A 81 -2.58 5.43 -3.18
C ILE A 81 -2.97 6.87 -3.46
N SER A 82 -2.26 7.82 -2.86
CA SER A 82 -2.53 9.25 -3.03
C SER A 82 -1.31 10.02 -3.50
N GLN A 83 -1.48 10.81 -4.56
CA GLN A 83 -0.43 11.70 -5.05
C GLN A 83 -0.37 12.96 -4.20
N LYS A 84 0.85 13.40 -3.86
CA LYS A 84 1.16 14.65 -3.18
C LYS A 84 2.06 15.53 -4.07
N ALA A 85 2.26 16.77 -3.67
CA ALA A 85 3.08 17.71 -4.44
C ALA A 85 4.53 17.25 -4.65
N ASN A 86 5.09 16.55 -3.67
CA ASN A 86 6.48 16.09 -3.63
C ASN A 86 6.62 14.56 -3.53
N GLY A 87 5.60 13.80 -3.94
CA GLY A 87 5.68 12.35 -3.90
C GLY A 87 4.33 11.63 -3.92
N THR A 88 4.34 10.42 -3.39
CA THR A 88 3.16 9.55 -3.33
C THR A 88 3.10 8.90 -1.94
N ILE A 89 1.90 8.82 -1.38
CA ILE A 89 1.66 8.12 -0.12
C ILE A 89 0.86 6.85 -0.42
N LEU A 90 1.37 5.72 0.07
CA LEU A 90 0.69 4.44 0.08
C LEU A 90 0.15 4.22 1.49
N ARG A 91 -1.14 3.89 1.62
CA ARG A 91 -1.80 3.54 2.88
C ARG A 91 -2.31 2.11 2.77
N ILE A 92 -1.56 1.18 3.34
CA ILE A 92 -1.89 -0.25 3.32
C ILE A 92 -2.79 -0.51 4.52
N LYS A 93 -4.04 -0.89 4.26
CA LYS A 93 -5.03 -1.15 5.31
C LYS A 93 -4.69 -2.43 6.07
N THR A 94 -4.56 -2.32 7.39
CA THR A 94 -4.25 -3.43 8.28
C THR A 94 -5.32 -3.59 9.36
N LYS A 95 -5.51 -4.82 9.84
CA LYS A 95 -6.46 -5.14 10.92
C LYS A 95 -5.78 -5.50 12.23
N GLN A 96 -4.44 -5.46 12.27
CA GLN A 96 -3.66 -5.82 13.45
C GLN A 96 -2.34 -5.06 13.51
N HIS A 97 -1.72 -5.09 14.66
CA HIS A 97 -0.36 -4.59 14.85
C HIS A 97 0.67 -5.55 14.24
N PHE A 98 1.64 -4.98 13.54
CA PHE A 98 2.85 -5.66 13.08
C PHE A 98 4.06 -5.02 13.75
N PRO A 99 4.88 -5.76 14.53
CA PRO A 99 6.13 -5.25 15.08
C PRO A 99 7.03 -4.69 13.96
N GLU A 100 7.79 -3.62 14.25
CA GLU A 100 8.68 -2.99 13.25
C GLU A 100 9.62 -3.99 12.57
N GLY A 101 10.16 -4.96 13.31
CA GLY A 101 11.01 -6.01 12.75
C GLY A 101 10.31 -6.97 11.78
N ASN A 102 8.98 -6.96 11.73
CA ASN A 102 8.18 -7.80 10.84
C ASN A 102 7.82 -7.07 9.53
N ILE A 103 8.12 -5.79 9.43
CA ILE A 103 7.86 -4.99 8.22
C ILE A 103 9.20 -4.55 7.64
N SER A 104 9.45 -4.90 6.40
CA SER A 104 10.63 -4.45 5.66
C SER A 104 10.26 -3.96 4.28
N SER A 105 11.07 -3.06 3.73
CA SER A 105 10.87 -2.53 2.40
C SER A 105 12.18 -2.30 1.67
N PHE A 106 12.18 -2.47 0.35
CA PHE A 106 13.34 -2.23 -0.48
C PHE A 106 12.94 -1.88 -1.92
N PHE A 107 13.82 -1.15 -2.59
CA PHE A 107 13.75 -0.95 -4.04
C PHE A 107 14.60 -1.99 -4.75
N HIS A 108 14.02 -2.61 -5.76
CA HIS A 108 14.74 -3.49 -6.67
C HIS A 108 15.17 -2.73 -7.93
N GLU A 109 16.29 -3.12 -8.53
CA GLU A 109 16.86 -2.48 -9.73
C GLU A 109 15.93 -2.47 -10.95
N ASN A 110 14.97 -3.41 -11.00
CA ASN A 110 13.96 -3.49 -12.05
C ASN A 110 12.83 -2.44 -11.95
N GLY A 111 12.92 -1.49 -11.01
CA GLY A 111 11.93 -0.42 -10.81
C GLY A 111 10.74 -0.81 -9.93
N TRP A 112 10.83 -1.92 -9.20
CA TRP A 112 9.84 -2.33 -8.23
C TRP A 112 10.22 -1.96 -6.80
N PHE A 113 9.25 -1.48 -6.06
CA PHE A 113 9.33 -1.28 -4.61
C PHE A 113 8.55 -2.37 -3.91
N TYR A 114 9.22 -3.11 -3.04
CA TYR A 114 8.66 -4.23 -2.30
C TYR A 114 8.48 -3.89 -0.83
N ILE A 115 7.38 -4.38 -0.26
CA ILE A 115 7.12 -4.35 1.18
C ILE A 115 6.81 -5.78 1.59
N THR A 116 7.57 -6.29 2.56
CA THR A 116 7.41 -7.64 3.11
C THR A 116 6.88 -7.53 4.54
N ILE A 117 5.77 -8.22 4.82
CA ILE A 117 5.09 -8.18 6.12
C ILE A 117 4.99 -9.61 6.65
N SER A 118 5.86 -9.95 7.60
CA SER A 118 5.86 -11.26 8.26
C SER A 118 4.65 -11.37 9.21
N GLY A 119 3.93 -12.47 9.12
CA GLY A 119 2.66 -12.67 9.83
C GLY A 119 1.46 -12.02 9.14
N GLY A 120 1.67 -11.37 7.99
CA GLY A 120 0.61 -10.78 7.18
C GLY A 120 -0.11 -11.81 6.32
N LEU A 121 -1.44 -11.70 6.26
CA LEU A 121 -2.30 -12.39 5.30
C LEU A 121 -2.94 -11.34 4.39
N VAL A 122 -2.65 -11.39 3.09
CA VAL A 122 -3.13 -10.41 2.13
C VAL A 122 -4.20 -11.00 1.21
N ASP A 123 -5.27 -10.23 0.99
CA ASP A 123 -6.18 -10.47 -0.12
C ASP A 123 -5.50 -10.01 -1.43
N THR A 124 -4.88 -10.96 -2.13
CA THR A 124 -4.16 -10.67 -3.37
C THR A 124 -5.08 -10.17 -4.48
N THR A 125 -6.34 -10.57 -4.46
CA THR A 125 -7.36 -10.17 -5.44
C THR A 125 -7.75 -8.71 -5.26
N GLU A 126 -8.11 -8.34 -4.03
CA GLU A 126 -8.51 -6.97 -3.69
C GLU A 126 -7.32 -6.02 -3.85
N PHE A 127 -6.11 -6.47 -3.46
CA PHE A 127 -4.91 -5.66 -3.57
C PHE A 127 -4.59 -5.28 -5.03
N ARG A 128 -4.77 -6.20 -5.98
CA ARG A 128 -4.56 -5.96 -7.42
C ARG A 128 -5.55 -4.98 -8.04
N ARG A 129 -6.73 -4.82 -7.45
CA ARG A 129 -7.77 -3.87 -7.91
C ARG A 129 -7.54 -2.44 -7.45
N SER A 130 -6.48 -2.19 -6.71
CA SER A 130 -6.19 -0.86 -6.17
C SER A 130 -5.93 0.16 -7.28
N ASP A 131 -6.51 1.34 -7.13
CA ASP A 131 -6.30 2.46 -8.03
C ASP A 131 -4.87 2.98 -7.96
N VAL A 132 -4.16 2.96 -9.09
CA VAL A 132 -2.78 3.45 -9.17
C VAL A 132 -2.73 4.96 -9.40
N ARG A 133 -1.89 5.68 -8.65
CA ARG A 133 -1.73 7.13 -8.72
C ARG A 133 -0.28 7.55 -8.44
N GLY A 134 0.03 8.79 -8.77
CA GLY A 134 1.36 9.37 -8.51
C GLY A 134 2.46 8.63 -9.26
N VAL A 135 3.47 8.15 -8.54
CA VAL A 135 4.60 7.42 -9.13
C VAL A 135 4.34 5.93 -9.34
N VAL A 136 3.23 5.40 -8.82
CA VAL A 136 2.88 3.98 -8.95
C VAL A 136 2.20 3.71 -10.27
N MET A 137 2.66 2.71 -11.02
CA MET A 137 2.11 2.27 -12.30
C MET A 137 1.28 1.00 -12.16
N SER A 138 1.70 0.09 -11.32
CA SER A 138 0.97 -1.15 -11.05
C SER A 138 1.23 -1.64 -9.64
N VAL A 139 0.33 -2.49 -9.17
CA VAL A 139 0.35 -3.08 -7.84
C VAL A 139 0.20 -4.58 -7.96
N ALA A 140 0.99 -5.33 -7.21
CA ALA A 140 0.87 -6.77 -7.09
C ALA A 140 1.01 -7.18 -5.61
N ALA A 141 0.46 -8.31 -5.26
CA ALA A 141 0.65 -8.92 -3.96
C ALA A 141 0.78 -10.42 -4.10
N ASP A 142 1.67 -10.99 -3.31
CA ASP A 142 1.87 -12.43 -3.21
C ASP A 142 1.79 -12.87 -1.75
N GLN A 143 1.15 -14.00 -1.51
CA GLN A 143 1.10 -14.65 -0.21
C GLN A 143 2.13 -15.78 -0.18
N LEU A 144 3.16 -15.63 0.65
CA LEU A 144 4.24 -16.59 0.84
C LEU A 144 4.11 -17.20 2.23
N ASP A 145 3.46 -18.36 2.35
CA ASP A 145 3.17 -19.03 3.63
C ASP A 145 2.59 -18.03 4.68
N LYS A 146 3.39 -17.61 5.64
CA LYS A 146 3.01 -16.66 6.70
C LYS A 146 3.48 -15.23 6.44
N THR A 147 3.81 -14.88 5.19
CA THR A 147 4.38 -13.58 4.84
C THR A 147 3.65 -13.02 3.62
N ALA A 148 3.17 -11.80 3.74
CA ALA A 148 2.65 -11.05 2.60
C ALA A 148 3.78 -10.25 1.96
N GLN A 149 3.92 -10.36 0.64
CA GLN A 149 4.79 -9.50 -0.15
C GLN A 149 3.95 -8.60 -1.05
N LEU A 150 4.07 -7.30 -0.86
CA LEU A 150 3.38 -6.27 -1.64
C LEU A 150 4.39 -5.64 -2.58
N ALA A 151 4.04 -5.48 -3.85
CA ALA A 151 4.92 -4.96 -4.88
C ALA A 151 4.27 -3.79 -5.62
N PHE A 152 5.04 -2.73 -5.80
CA PHE A 152 4.61 -1.50 -6.46
C PHE A 152 5.60 -1.15 -7.58
N GLN A 153 5.13 -1.15 -8.81
CA GLN A 153 5.96 -0.72 -9.94
C GLN A 153 6.02 0.81 -9.98
N ILE A 154 7.24 1.36 -9.97
CA ILE A 154 7.49 2.79 -9.83
C ILE A 154 7.99 3.37 -11.15
N ARG A 155 7.34 4.45 -11.64
CA ARG A 155 7.66 5.10 -12.95
C ARG A 155 8.78 6.11 -12.90
N SER A 156 9.18 6.58 -11.72
CA SER A 156 10.15 7.67 -11.59
C SER A 156 11.07 7.46 -10.40
N LYS A 157 12.22 8.13 -10.41
CA LYS A 157 13.18 8.06 -9.31
C LYS A 157 12.53 8.52 -8.00
N VAL A 158 12.65 7.71 -6.96
CA VAL A 158 12.31 8.05 -5.58
C VAL A 158 13.60 8.43 -4.86
N GLU A 159 13.63 9.58 -4.20
CA GLU A 159 14.80 10.08 -3.47
C GLU A 159 14.93 9.44 -2.09
N SER A 160 13.80 9.29 -1.41
CA SER A 160 13.73 8.66 -0.09
C SER A 160 12.34 8.07 0.14
N HIS A 161 12.27 7.11 1.05
CA HIS A 161 11.00 6.60 1.55
C HIS A 161 11.05 6.47 3.07
N GLU A 162 9.89 6.62 3.66
CA GLU A 162 9.64 6.40 5.09
C GLU A 162 8.49 5.41 5.20
N LEU A 163 8.58 4.49 6.14
CA LEU A 163 7.57 3.48 6.40
C LEU A 163 7.31 3.38 7.90
N TYR A 164 6.03 3.41 8.29
CA TYR A 164 5.62 3.21 9.68
C TYR A 164 4.19 2.67 9.73
N GLN A 165 3.81 2.01 10.80
CA GLN A 165 2.42 1.68 11.09
C GLN A 165 1.80 2.78 11.95
N SER A 166 0.53 3.13 11.65
CA SER A 166 -0.25 4.11 12.43
C SER A 166 -0.44 3.64 13.89
N ASN A 167 -0.62 4.59 14.81
CA ASN A 167 -0.75 4.28 16.23
C ASN A 167 -1.98 3.42 16.57
N ASP A 168 -3.03 3.51 15.76
CA ASP A 168 -4.25 2.70 15.89
C ASP A 168 -4.14 1.35 15.16
N HIS A 169 -2.98 1.09 14.55
CA HIS A 169 -2.68 -0.12 13.79
C HIS A 169 -3.59 -0.40 12.58
N SER A 170 -4.37 0.59 12.16
CA SER A 170 -5.31 0.47 11.04
C SER A 170 -4.64 0.51 9.67
N GLU A 171 -3.45 1.09 9.57
CA GLU A 171 -2.71 1.22 8.31
C GLU A 171 -1.19 1.23 8.49
N ILE A 172 -0.48 0.70 7.48
CA ILE A 172 0.94 0.95 7.27
C ILE A 172 1.04 2.06 6.23
N VAL A 173 1.71 3.15 6.62
CA VAL A 173 1.89 4.32 5.77
C VAL A 173 3.28 4.30 5.17
N VAL A 174 3.36 4.45 3.84
CA VAL A 174 4.63 4.60 3.12
C VAL A 174 4.63 5.91 2.37
N SER A 175 5.62 6.74 2.64
CA SER A 175 5.84 8.02 1.97
C SER A 175 6.97 7.86 0.96
N LEU A 176 6.67 7.92 -0.33
CA LEU A 176 7.65 7.90 -1.42
C LEU A 176 7.90 9.34 -1.87
N ARG A 177 9.08 9.88 -1.59
CA ARG A 177 9.46 11.24 -1.97
C ARG A 177 10.14 11.26 -3.33
N THR A 178 9.68 12.14 -4.20
CA THR A 178 10.26 12.37 -5.52
C THR A 178 10.92 13.74 -5.58
N PRO A 179 11.91 13.94 -6.48
CA PRO A 179 12.46 15.26 -6.74
C PRO A 179 11.33 16.27 -7.01
N MET A 180 11.39 17.42 -6.38
CA MET A 180 10.49 18.51 -6.73
C MET A 180 10.81 18.98 -8.15
N ASP A 181 9.80 18.88 -9.01
CA ASP A 181 9.89 19.52 -10.31
C ASP A 181 9.79 21.05 -10.10
N ASN A 182 10.95 21.70 -10.04
CA ASN A 182 11.11 23.15 -9.92
C ASN A 182 10.84 23.87 -11.24
N SER A 183 10.09 23.29 -12.18
CA SER A 183 9.73 23.97 -13.39
C SER A 183 8.95 25.25 -13.08
N VAL A 184 9.39 26.36 -13.64
CA VAL A 184 8.81 27.71 -13.45
C VAL A 184 7.30 27.71 -13.76
N ALA A 185 6.85 26.87 -14.69
CA ALA A 185 5.44 26.72 -15.05
C ALA A 185 4.60 26.15 -13.90
N ARG A 186 5.15 25.19 -13.13
CA ARG A 186 4.47 24.58 -11.98
C ARG A 186 4.46 25.50 -10.77
N ILE A 187 5.56 26.23 -10.55
CA ILE A 187 5.67 27.24 -9.51
C ILE A 187 4.66 28.37 -9.76
N ASN A 188 4.51 28.84 -10.99
CA ASN A 188 3.54 29.87 -11.33
C ASN A 188 2.09 29.40 -11.17
N LYS A 189 1.77 28.15 -11.54
CA LYS A 189 0.43 27.58 -11.34
C LYS A 189 0.07 27.37 -9.87
N VAL A 190 1.06 27.16 -9.02
CA VAL A 190 0.89 27.07 -7.55
C VAL A 190 0.79 28.48 -6.95
N LYS A 191 1.60 29.45 -7.41
CA LYS A 191 1.53 30.86 -7.00
C LYS A 191 0.15 31.47 -7.27
N ASP A 192 -0.48 31.16 -8.39
CA ASP A 192 -1.83 31.66 -8.71
C ASP A 192 -2.92 31.10 -7.78
N ARG A 193 -2.68 29.94 -7.15
CA ARG A 193 -3.58 29.35 -6.14
C ARG A 193 -3.34 29.85 -4.73
N TRP A 194 -2.16 30.40 -4.43
CA TRP A 194 -1.75 30.87 -3.11
C TRP A 194 -1.56 32.39 -3.12
N LYS A 195 -2.48 33.12 -3.73
CA LYS A 195 -2.53 34.57 -3.54
C LYS A 195 -2.96 34.84 -2.11
N LEU A 196 -2.03 35.33 -1.32
CA LEU A 196 -2.34 35.95 -0.05
C LEU A 196 -2.87 37.36 -0.37
N ASP A 197 -4.19 37.51 -0.37
CA ASP A 197 -4.83 38.79 -0.68
C ASP A 197 -4.87 39.71 0.56
N THR A 198 -4.77 39.13 1.75
CA THR A 198 -4.89 39.86 3.00
C THR A 198 -4.00 39.24 4.07
N ILE A 199 -3.17 40.06 4.71
CA ILE A 199 -2.41 39.71 5.90
C ILE A 199 -2.95 40.57 7.01
N VAL A 200 -3.41 39.95 8.10
CA VAL A 200 -3.84 40.65 9.31
C VAL A 200 -2.74 40.53 10.34
N LEU A 201 -2.25 41.66 10.80
CA LEU A 201 -1.26 41.74 11.89
C LEU A 201 -1.97 42.22 13.14
N ASP A 202 -1.89 41.44 14.21
CA ASP A 202 -2.40 41.80 15.52
C ASP A 202 -1.23 42.13 16.43
N ALA A 203 -1.24 43.36 16.96
CA ALA A 203 -0.15 43.86 17.79
C ALA A 203 -0.05 43.23 19.17
N GLY A 204 -1.03 42.48 19.63
CA GLY A 204 -1.12 41.98 20.98
C GLY A 204 -1.14 43.10 22.02
N HIS A 205 -1.78 42.88 23.17
CA HIS A 205 -2.02 43.86 24.24
C HIS A 205 -2.80 45.10 23.74
N GLY A 206 -3.10 46.05 24.60
CA GLY A 206 -3.80 47.27 24.20
C GLY A 206 -4.80 47.77 25.24
N GLY A 207 -5.39 48.93 24.99
CA GLY A 207 -6.35 49.54 25.93
C GLY A 207 -5.83 49.60 27.35
N LYS A 208 -6.50 48.89 28.27
CA LYS A 208 -6.12 48.83 29.70
C LYS A 208 -4.98 47.83 29.97
N ASP A 209 -4.69 46.90 29.04
CA ASP A 209 -3.59 45.95 29.19
C ASP A 209 -2.28 46.53 28.62
N PRO A 210 -1.30 46.86 29.49
CA PRO A 210 -0.03 47.41 29.03
C PRO A 210 0.96 46.36 28.51
N GLY A 211 0.70 45.06 28.76
CA GLY A 211 1.71 44.00 28.65
C GLY A 211 2.84 44.23 29.69
N THR A 212 4.01 43.70 29.41
CA THR A 212 5.21 43.84 30.21
C THR A 212 5.69 45.30 30.21
N SER A 213 6.20 45.76 31.37
CA SER A 213 6.81 47.11 31.52
C SER A 213 8.32 47.03 31.68
N GLY A 214 9.04 47.72 30.82
CA GLY A 214 10.50 47.80 30.88
C GLY A 214 11.01 48.72 31.97
N ARG A 215 12.31 48.65 32.33
CA ARG A 215 12.97 49.42 33.39
C ARG A 215 12.78 50.94 33.30
N LYS A 216 12.57 51.49 32.09
CA LYS A 216 12.37 52.91 31.82
C LYS A 216 10.91 53.29 31.62
N GLY A 217 9.95 52.46 32.05
CA GLY A 217 8.53 52.69 31.89
C GLY A 217 7.97 52.41 30.45
N THR A 218 8.77 51.85 29.58
CA THR A 218 8.33 51.46 28.23
C THR A 218 7.34 50.31 28.31
N ARG A 219 6.17 50.46 27.74
CA ARG A 219 5.10 49.44 27.75
C ARG A 219 5.14 48.60 26.50
N GLU A 220 5.00 47.27 26.64
CA GLU A 220 5.03 46.31 25.55
C GLU A 220 4.02 46.65 24.45
N LYS A 221 2.79 47.01 24.79
CA LYS A 221 1.74 47.40 23.82
C LYS A 221 2.19 48.51 22.85
N ASN A 222 3.02 49.48 23.33
CA ASN A 222 3.46 50.55 22.47
C ASN A 222 4.52 50.08 21.48
N ILE A 223 5.41 49.18 21.89
CA ILE A 223 6.43 48.60 21.02
C ILE A 223 5.79 47.69 20.00
N ALA A 224 4.88 46.81 20.43
CA ALA A 224 4.16 45.87 19.56
C ALA A 224 3.36 46.63 18.46
N LEU A 225 2.65 47.69 18.87
CA LEU A 225 1.90 48.54 17.95
C LEU A 225 2.83 49.28 16.96
N ASP A 226 3.98 49.76 17.42
CA ASP A 226 4.94 50.49 16.58
C ASP A 226 5.59 49.55 15.56
N ILE A 227 5.88 48.30 15.94
CA ILE A 227 6.37 47.27 15.02
C ILE A 227 5.32 46.98 13.93
N VAL A 228 4.08 46.70 14.35
CA VAL A 228 3.00 46.37 13.37
C VAL A 228 2.71 47.53 12.39
N LYS A 229 2.87 48.79 12.82
CA LYS A 229 2.70 49.95 11.93
C LYS A 229 3.84 50.16 10.93
N ARG A 230 4.99 49.49 11.13
CA ARG A 230 6.17 49.62 10.25
C ARG A 230 6.30 48.45 9.25
N VAL A 231 5.54 47.39 9.45
CA VAL A 231 5.46 46.23 8.51
C VAL A 231 4.43 46.48 7.46
#